data_fe0218789e31a521cd613b65e20e6552
#
_entry.id   fe0218789e31a521cd613b65e20e6552
#
_cell.length_a   1.000
_cell.length_b   1.000
_cell.length_c   1.000
_cell.angle_alpha   90.00
_cell.angle_beta   90.00
_cell.angle_gamma   90.00
#
_symmetry.space_group_name_H-M   'P 1'
#
loop_
_entity.id
_entity.type
_entity.pdbx_description
1 polymer ?
#
loop_
_entity_poly.entity_id
_entity_poly.type
_entity_poly.pdbx_seq_one_letter_code
_entity_poly.pdbx_strand_id
1 'polypeptide(L)'
;MRHFALIAGLAVASTISPAMAQEGEGERIITSHGISMFGEPKLPADFEYLPYVNPDAPKGGELSQHGIGTYDSYNPFTFRGRATAPSIMMLERIMTDVADDPLSSYCVICETIEYPESRDWVIFNLRPEAKFSDGTPLTAEDVKFSFELLRDKGFSSFRSAMQAMGTGVEVLDEHRIK
;
A
#
# COMPACT_ATOMS: atom_id res chain seq x y z
N MET A 1 92.27 11.04 -0.72
CA MET A 1 91.45 9.93 -1.09
C MET A 1 90.01 10.35 -0.79
N ARG A 2 89.27 10.62 -1.88
CA ARG A 2 87.86 11.20 -1.75
C ARG A 2 86.90 10.11 -2.13
N HIS A 3 86.02 9.68 -1.20
CA HIS A 3 84.98 8.72 -1.51
C HIS A 3 83.73 9.48 -1.94
N PHE A 4 83.25 9.26 -3.13
CA PHE A 4 81.97 9.71 -3.63
C PHE A 4 80.91 8.65 -3.27
N ALA A 5 79.95 9.03 -2.51
CA ALA A 5 78.77 8.22 -2.24
C ALA A 5 77.66 8.57 -3.26
N LEU A 6 77.25 7.61 -4.05
CA LEU A 6 76.07 7.72 -4.95
C LEU A 6 74.82 7.46 -4.16
N ILE A 7 73.89 8.46 -4.09
CA ILE A 7 72.55 8.27 -3.57
C ILE A 7 71.65 7.94 -4.73
N ALA A 8 71.09 6.71 -4.75
CA ALA A 8 70.06 6.29 -5.68
C ALA A 8 68.68 6.72 -5.15
N GLY A 9 68.09 7.67 -5.83
CA GLY A 9 66.69 8.10 -5.51
C GLY A 9 65.66 7.10 -6.04
N LEU A 10 64.89 6.52 -5.16
CA LEU A 10 63.76 5.63 -5.50
C LEU A 10 62.54 6.49 -5.76
N ALA A 11 62.11 6.63 -7.01
CA ALA A 11 60.86 7.31 -7.39
C ALA A 11 59.70 6.35 -7.18
N VAL A 12 58.89 6.61 -6.19
CA VAL A 12 57.61 5.91 -5.97
C VAL A 12 56.55 6.55 -6.88
N ALA A 13 56.18 5.84 -7.94
CA ALA A 13 55.05 6.23 -8.79
C ALA A 13 53.77 5.83 -8.10
N SER A 14 53.05 6.82 -7.55
CA SER A 14 51.69 6.63 -7.03
C SER A 14 50.70 6.50 -8.18
N THR A 15 50.25 5.29 -8.45
CA THR A 15 49.13 5.04 -9.36
C THR A 15 47.84 5.46 -8.69
N ILE A 16 47.27 6.60 -9.08
CA ILE A 16 45.93 7.02 -8.73
C ILE A 16 44.99 6.18 -9.60
N SER A 17 44.39 5.16 -9.00
CA SER A 17 43.25 4.46 -9.61
C SER A 17 42.05 5.42 -9.61
N PRO A 18 41.39 5.65 -10.74
CA PRO A 18 40.13 6.35 -10.73
C PRO A 18 39.13 5.50 -9.94
N ALA A 19 38.61 6.04 -8.84
CA ALA A 19 37.44 5.49 -8.20
C ALA A 19 36.30 5.54 -9.23
N MET A 20 35.92 4.38 -9.76
CA MET A 20 34.68 4.24 -10.50
C MET A 20 33.56 4.70 -9.54
N ALA A 21 32.95 5.84 -9.86
CA ALA A 21 31.67 6.21 -9.27
C ALA A 21 30.70 5.07 -9.61
N GLN A 22 30.31 4.30 -8.62
CA GLN A 22 29.13 3.45 -8.73
C GLN A 22 27.98 4.43 -8.99
N GLU A 23 27.51 4.50 -10.24
CA GLU A 23 26.17 5.01 -10.54
C GLU A 23 25.24 4.16 -9.68
N GLY A 24 24.60 4.81 -8.70
CA GLY A 24 23.62 4.17 -7.84
C GLY A 24 22.56 3.56 -8.77
N GLU A 25 22.47 2.25 -8.83
CA GLU A 25 21.33 1.58 -9.42
C GLU A 25 20.10 2.19 -8.76
N GLY A 26 19.28 2.89 -9.56
CA GLY A 26 18.01 3.44 -9.09
C GLY A 26 17.23 2.31 -8.45
N GLU A 27 16.67 2.54 -7.26
CA GLU A 27 15.92 1.55 -6.52
C GLU A 27 14.85 0.94 -7.43
N ARG A 28 14.80 -0.40 -7.48
CA ARG A 28 13.86 -1.13 -8.33
C ARG A 28 12.42 -0.88 -7.84
N ILE A 29 11.59 -0.36 -8.72
CA ILE A 29 10.15 -0.16 -8.47
C ILE A 29 9.40 -1.41 -8.94
N ILE A 30 8.57 -1.93 -8.06
CA ILE A 30 7.71 -3.09 -8.30
C ILE A 30 6.30 -2.58 -8.56
N THR A 31 5.69 -3.01 -9.67
CA THR A 31 4.28 -2.78 -9.97
C THR A 31 3.54 -4.11 -9.85
N SER A 32 2.47 -4.15 -9.05
CA SER A 32 1.75 -5.38 -8.75
C SER A 32 0.27 -5.11 -8.49
N HIS A 33 -0.57 -6.13 -8.67
CA HIS A 33 -2.00 -6.15 -8.30
C HIS A 33 -2.22 -6.43 -6.81
N GLY A 34 -1.16 -6.69 -6.06
CA GLY A 34 -1.21 -6.98 -4.64
C GLY A 34 0.19 -6.94 -4.02
N ILE A 35 0.24 -7.04 -2.71
CA ILE A 35 1.48 -7.10 -1.94
C ILE A 35 1.43 -8.24 -0.95
N SER A 36 2.54 -8.98 -0.83
CA SER A 36 2.70 -10.03 0.17
C SER A 36 3.75 -9.62 1.22
N MET A 37 3.55 -10.04 2.45
CA MET A 37 4.57 -9.91 3.50
C MET A 37 5.80 -10.76 3.20
N PHE A 38 5.61 -11.92 2.56
CA PHE A 38 6.67 -12.86 2.21
C PHE A 38 6.46 -13.37 0.78
N GLY A 39 7.45 -13.14 -0.10
CA GLY A 39 7.40 -13.59 -1.49
C GLY A 39 6.37 -12.85 -2.34
N GLU A 40 5.82 -13.53 -3.31
CA GLU A 40 4.85 -13.00 -4.26
C GLU A 40 3.40 -13.31 -3.82
N PRO A 41 2.41 -12.46 -4.18
CA PRO A 41 1.00 -12.77 -4.00
C PRO A 41 0.62 -14.10 -4.67
N LYS A 42 -0.20 -14.91 -4.00
CA LYS A 42 -0.57 -16.25 -4.46
C LYS A 42 -1.50 -16.23 -5.67
N LEU A 43 -2.44 -15.27 -5.72
CA LEU A 43 -3.37 -15.14 -6.85
C LEU A 43 -2.66 -14.45 -8.02
N PRO A 44 -2.89 -14.90 -9.26
CA PRO A 44 -2.36 -14.25 -10.46
C PRO A 44 -3.01 -12.87 -10.69
N ALA A 45 -2.36 -12.02 -11.49
CA ALA A 45 -2.85 -10.65 -11.72
C ALA A 45 -4.21 -10.59 -12.46
N ASP A 46 -4.57 -11.63 -13.17
CA ASP A 46 -5.78 -11.76 -13.97
C ASP A 46 -6.87 -12.61 -13.31
N PHE A 47 -6.80 -12.81 -11.98
CA PHE A 47 -7.85 -13.57 -11.31
C PHE A 47 -9.20 -12.83 -11.40
N GLU A 48 -10.24 -13.54 -11.81
CA GLU A 48 -11.59 -13.00 -11.95
C GLU A 48 -12.42 -13.17 -10.68
N TYR A 49 -12.14 -14.20 -9.89
CA TYR A 49 -12.83 -14.50 -8.63
C TYR A 49 -11.92 -15.25 -7.67
N LEU A 50 -12.26 -15.20 -6.40
CA LEU A 50 -11.52 -15.88 -5.35
C LEU A 50 -11.74 -17.41 -5.44
N PRO A 51 -10.73 -18.25 -5.17
CA PRO A 51 -10.81 -19.70 -5.38
C PRO A 51 -11.96 -20.41 -4.65
N TYR A 52 -12.44 -19.83 -3.57
CA TYR A 52 -13.55 -20.37 -2.76
C TYR A 52 -14.92 -19.77 -3.12
N VAL A 53 -14.99 -18.93 -4.14
CA VAL A 53 -16.26 -18.35 -4.63
C VAL A 53 -16.77 -19.17 -5.80
N ASN A 54 -18.07 -19.48 -5.79
CA ASN A 54 -18.74 -20.02 -6.97
C ASN A 54 -19.25 -18.88 -7.86
N PRO A 55 -18.66 -18.63 -9.03
CA PRO A 55 -19.08 -17.56 -9.92
C PRO A 55 -20.51 -17.76 -10.47
N ASP A 56 -20.97 -19.01 -10.55
CA ASP A 56 -22.31 -19.36 -11.05
C ASP A 56 -23.39 -19.34 -9.96
N ALA A 57 -23.04 -18.97 -8.73
CA ALA A 57 -24.00 -18.87 -7.64
C ALA A 57 -25.08 -17.83 -7.95
N PRO A 58 -26.36 -18.14 -7.71
CA PRO A 58 -27.47 -17.18 -7.87
C PRO A 58 -27.19 -15.90 -7.07
N LYS A 59 -27.39 -14.75 -7.70
CA LYS A 59 -27.24 -13.46 -7.03
C LYS A 59 -28.53 -13.12 -6.30
N GLY A 60 -28.40 -12.71 -5.01
CA GLY A 60 -29.52 -12.31 -4.18
C GLY A 60 -29.91 -13.37 -3.14
N GLY A 61 -31.09 -13.22 -2.58
CA GLY A 61 -31.59 -14.02 -1.46
C GLY A 61 -31.61 -13.24 -0.16
N GLU A 62 -31.96 -13.93 0.93
CA GLU A 62 -32.01 -13.36 2.29
C GLU A 62 -31.16 -14.21 3.23
N LEU A 63 -30.30 -13.55 3.99
CA LEU A 63 -29.52 -14.14 5.06
C LEU A 63 -29.91 -13.52 6.39
N SER A 64 -30.65 -14.27 7.23
CA SER A 64 -30.99 -13.84 8.58
C SER A 64 -29.94 -14.29 9.57
N GLN A 65 -29.32 -13.34 10.26
CA GLN A 65 -28.29 -13.61 11.27
C GLN A 65 -28.73 -13.09 12.64
N HIS A 66 -28.36 -13.80 13.68
CA HIS A 66 -28.56 -13.38 15.06
C HIS A 66 -27.41 -12.46 15.49
N GLY A 67 -27.75 -11.31 16.08
CA GLY A 67 -26.80 -10.40 16.71
C GLY A 67 -27.24 -10.08 18.15
N ILE A 68 -26.27 -10.04 19.07
CA ILE A 68 -26.53 -9.67 20.46
C ILE A 68 -26.37 -8.17 20.64
N GLY A 69 -27.39 -7.53 21.21
CA GLY A 69 -27.39 -6.10 21.54
C GLY A 69 -28.28 -5.28 20.60
N THR A 70 -28.09 -3.96 20.65
CA THR A 70 -28.84 -2.98 19.86
C THR A 70 -27.84 -2.07 19.14
N TYR A 71 -28.30 -1.33 18.16
CA TYR A 71 -27.53 -0.30 17.46
C TYR A 71 -28.39 0.96 17.28
N ASP A 72 -27.72 2.09 17.11
CA ASP A 72 -28.33 3.41 16.84
C ASP A 72 -27.60 4.15 15.71
N SER A 73 -26.61 3.50 15.05
CA SER A 73 -25.84 4.06 13.94
C SER A 73 -25.48 3.00 12.92
N TYR A 74 -25.43 3.42 11.64
CA TYR A 74 -24.83 2.65 10.54
C TYR A 74 -23.39 3.11 10.22
N ASN A 75 -22.90 4.15 10.90
CA ASN A 75 -21.53 4.61 10.72
C ASN A 75 -20.55 3.78 11.59
N PRO A 76 -19.68 2.94 11.01
CA PRO A 76 -18.73 2.11 11.77
C PRO A 76 -17.65 2.94 12.49
N PHE A 77 -17.47 4.20 12.12
CA PHE A 77 -16.50 5.12 12.72
C PHE A 77 -17.08 6.04 13.78
N THR A 78 -18.30 5.77 14.25
CA THR A 78 -18.94 6.61 15.28
C THR A 78 -18.22 6.52 16.61
N PHE A 79 -18.04 7.68 17.28
CA PHE A 79 -17.55 7.77 18.66
C PHE A 79 -18.69 7.83 19.69
N ARG A 80 -19.91 8.05 19.24
CA ARG A 80 -21.11 8.12 20.08
C ARG A 80 -22.12 7.12 19.54
N GLY A 81 -22.75 6.40 20.46
CA GLY A 81 -23.66 5.35 20.10
C GLY A 81 -22.96 4.04 19.74
N ARG A 82 -23.69 3.16 19.11
CA ARG A 82 -23.24 1.82 18.71
C ARG A 82 -23.55 1.59 17.24
N ALA A 83 -22.51 1.38 16.44
CA ALA A 83 -22.68 0.97 15.06
C ALA A 83 -23.19 -0.47 14.96
N THR A 84 -24.01 -0.77 13.97
CA THR A 84 -24.39 -2.15 13.65
C THR A 84 -23.17 -2.93 13.18
N ALA A 85 -23.04 -4.21 13.61
CA ALA A 85 -21.87 -5.03 13.27
C ALA A 85 -21.61 -5.16 11.77
N PRO A 86 -22.61 -5.34 10.87
CA PRO A 86 -22.39 -5.41 9.44
C PRO A 86 -22.10 -4.06 8.76
N SER A 87 -22.11 -2.93 9.45
CA SER A 87 -21.90 -1.62 8.83
C SER A 87 -20.57 -1.48 8.10
N ILE A 88 -19.51 -2.15 8.59
CA ILE A 88 -18.20 -2.15 7.94
C ILE A 88 -18.22 -2.86 6.58
N MET A 89 -19.15 -3.80 6.36
CA MET A 89 -19.27 -4.54 5.10
C MET A 89 -19.86 -3.69 3.97
N MET A 90 -20.44 -2.53 4.29
CA MET A 90 -20.96 -1.57 3.30
C MET A 90 -19.88 -0.66 2.73
N LEU A 91 -18.65 -0.77 3.23
CA LEU A 91 -17.52 0.07 2.85
C LEU A 91 -16.49 -0.77 2.11
N GLU A 92 -16.14 -0.35 0.91
CA GLU A 92 -15.04 -0.94 0.17
C GLU A 92 -13.70 -0.36 0.61
N ARG A 93 -12.65 -1.14 0.42
CA ARG A 93 -11.27 -0.76 0.74
C ARG A 93 -10.48 -0.64 -0.54
N ILE A 94 -9.39 0.13 -0.50
CA ILE A 94 -8.44 0.19 -1.62
C ILE A 94 -7.89 -1.20 -1.91
N MET A 95 -7.51 -1.93 -0.86
CA MET A 95 -7.03 -3.31 -0.91
C MET A 95 -7.79 -4.18 0.10
N THR A 96 -7.84 -5.47 -0.14
CA THR A 96 -8.46 -6.45 0.74
C THR A 96 -7.57 -7.65 0.97
N ASP A 97 -7.73 -8.26 2.14
CA ASP A 97 -7.10 -9.51 2.50
C ASP A 97 -7.94 -10.67 1.99
N VAL A 98 -7.31 -11.80 1.67
CA VAL A 98 -7.94 -13.00 1.13
C VAL A 98 -7.70 -14.16 2.09
N ALA A 99 -8.76 -14.92 2.40
CA ALA A 99 -8.70 -16.00 3.39
C ALA A 99 -7.68 -17.11 3.04
N ASP A 100 -7.49 -17.37 1.75
CA ASP A 100 -6.55 -18.38 1.26
C ASP A 100 -5.11 -17.89 1.17
N ASP A 101 -4.90 -16.59 1.37
CA ASP A 101 -3.59 -15.93 1.35
C ASP A 101 -3.53 -14.82 2.41
N PRO A 102 -3.52 -15.18 3.70
CA PRO A 102 -3.68 -14.23 4.80
C PRO A 102 -2.50 -13.29 5.02
N LEU A 103 -1.40 -13.50 4.30
CA LEU A 103 -0.20 -12.65 4.35
C LEU A 103 -0.09 -11.71 3.16
N SER A 104 -1.09 -11.70 2.31
CA SER A 104 -1.16 -10.83 1.13
C SER A 104 -2.43 -9.99 1.14
N SER A 105 -2.33 -8.80 0.54
CA SER A 105 -3.46 -7.91 0.28
C SER A 105 -3.53 -7.64 -1.22
N TYR A 106 -4.73 -7.61 -1.76
CA TYR A 106 -5.01 -7.49 -3.19
C TYR A 106 -5.80 -6.23 -3.48
N CYS A 107 -5.54 -5.60 -4.62
CA CYS A 107 -6.27 -4.44 -5.10
C CYS A 107 -7.75 -4.73 -5.30
N VAL A 108 -8.61 -3.82 -4.82
CA VAL A 108 -10.06 -3.78 -5.06
C VAL A 108 -10.44 -2.49 -5.77
N ILE A 109 -10.35 -1.35 -5.08
CA ILE A 109 -10.52 -0.01 -5.68
C ILE A 109 -9.29 0.36 -6.51
N CYS A 110 -8.08 -0.05 -6.10
CA CYS A 110 -6.92 0.05 -6.97
C CYS A 110 -6.95 -1.02 -8.09
N GLU A 111 -6.27 -0.75 -9.17
CA GLU A 111 -5.91 -1.72 -10.21
C GLU A 111 -4.54 -2.32 -9.91
N THR A 112 -3.58 -1.46 -9.60
CA THR A 112 -2.22 -1.83 -9.23
C THR A 112 -1.68 -0.94 -8.12
N ILE A 113 -0.59 -1.40 -7.52
CA ILE A 113 0.26 -0.61 -6.63
C ILE A 113 1.67 -0.55 -7.19
N GLU A 114 2.38 0.55 -6.91
CA GLU A 114 3.81 0.70 -7.18
C GLU A 114 4.53 0.94 -5.85
N TYR A 115 5.61 0.22 -5.62
CA TYR A 115 6.41 0.37 -4.41
C TYR A 115 7.87 -0.02 -4.66
N PRO A 116 8.84 0.57 -3.93
CA PRO A 116 10.24 0.18 -4.00
C PRO A 116 10.49 -1.12 -3.21
N GLU A 117 11.63 -1.76 -3.45
CA GLU A 117 12.04 -2.93 -2.67
C GLU A 117 12.17 -2.61 -1.17
N SER A 118 12.54 -1.37 -0.81
CA SER A 118 12.60 -0.88 0.57
C SER A 118 11.22 -0.79 1.24
N ARG A 119 10.14 -0.68 0.45
CA ARG A 119 8.75 -0.49 0.91
C ARG A 119 8.53 0.79 1.72
N ASP A 120 9.33 1.84 1.49
CA ASP A 120 9.24 3.11 2.20
C ASP A 120 8.03 3.95 1.75
N TRP A 121 7.50 3.68 0.58
CA TRP A 121 6.32 4.32 0.04
C TRP A 121 5.53 3.37 -0.87
N VAL A 122 4.28 3.73 -1.12
CA VAL A 122 3.40 3.04 -2.06
C VAL A 122 2.59 4.07 -2.85
N ILE A 123 2.42 3.82 -4.15
CA ILE A 123 1.47 4.54 -5.00
C ILE A 123 0.34 3.56 -5.31
N PHE A 124 -0.89 3.99 -5.10
CA PHE A 124 -2.09 3.27 -5.54
C PHE A 124 -2.54 3.86 -6.86
N ASN A 125 -2.64 3.03 -7.89
CA ASN A 125 -3.27 3.35 -9.16
C ASN A 125 -4.72 2.91 -9.07
N LEU A 126 -5.64 3.86 -8.94
CA LEU A 126 -7.06 3.60 -8.75
C LEU A 126 -7.72 3.23 -10.07
N ARG A 127 -8.75 2.39 -10.03
CA ARG A 127 -9.56 2.05 -11.19
C ARG A 127 -10.36 3.27 -11.66
N PRO A 128 -10.24 3.68 -12.93
CA PRO A 128 -11.01 4.82 -13.43
C PRO A 128 -12.54 4.60 -13.40
N GLU A 129 -12.98 3.35 -13.41
CA GLU A 129 -14.39 2.98 -13.31
C GLU A 129 -14.93 2.94 -11.86
N ALA A 130 -14.07 3.11 -10.85
CA ALA A 130 -14.47 3.10 -9.45
C ALA A 130 -15.45 4.25 -9.15
N LYS A 131 -16.56 3.91 -8.47
CA LYS A 131 -17.65 4.86 -8.17
C LYS A 131 -18.21 4.62 -6.79
N PHE A 132 -18.72 5.70 -6.21
CA PHE A 132 -19.57 5.61 -5.03
C PHE A 132 -20.93 4.99 -5.37
N SER A 133 -21.67 4.57 -4.35
CA SER A 133 -23.01 3.93 -4.51
C SER A 133 -24.05 4.83 -5.18
N ASP A 134 -23.86 6.15 -5.17
CA ASP A 134 -24.71 7.13 -5.86
C ASP A 134 -24.30 7.36 -7.33
N GLY A 135 -23.23 6.67 -7.80
CA GLY A 135 -22.72 6.76 -9.15
C GLY A 135 -21.66 7.84 -9.39
N THR A 136 -21.33 8.66 -8.39
CA THR A 136 -20.23 9.64 -8.54
C THR A 136 -18.88 8.95 -8.67
N PRO A 137 -17.95 9.42 -9.54
CA PRO A 137 -16.62 8.88 -9.65
C PRO A 137 -15.86 8.96 -8.33
N LEU A 138 -15.04 7.95 -8.05
CA LEU A 138 -14.11 7.94 -6.92
C LEU A 138 -12.74 8.42 -7.43
N THR A 139 -12.13 9.36 -6.72
CA THR A 139 -10.86 9.99 -7.09
C THR A 139 -9.79 9.83 -6.00
N ALA A 140 -8.56 10.15 -6.34
CA ALA A 140 -7.45 10.19 -5.39
C ALA A 140 -7.66 11.23 -4.26
N GLU A 141 -8.39 12.31 -4.53
CA GLU A 141 -8.74 13.30 -3.52
C GLU A 141 -9.72 12.74 -2.47
N ASP A 142 -10.64 11.85 -2.85
CA ASP A 142 -11.55 11.18 -1.91
C ASP A 142 -10.80 10.22 -0.98
N VAL A 143 -9.82 9.52 -1.54
CA VAL A 143 -8.91 8.65 -0.76
C VAL A 143 -8.10 9.48 0.23
N LYS A 144 -7.51 10.58 -0.22
CA LYS A 144 -6.76 11.51 0.64
C LYS A 144 -7.64 12.07 1.75
N PHE A 145 -8.83 12.55 1.41
CA PHE A 145 -9.80 13.06 2.40
C PHE A 145 -10.10 12.02 3.47
N SER A 146 -10.38 10.78 3.07
CA SER A 146 -10.70 9.69 3.99
C SER A 146 -9.53 9.36 4.91
N PHE A 147 -8.31 9.27 4.35
CA PHE A 147 -7.10 9.01 5.11
C PHE A 147 -6.81 10.12 6.12
N GLU A 148 -6.84 11.39 5.69
CA GLU A 148 -6.59 12.54 6.56
C GLU A 148 -7.63 12.66 7.67
N LEU A 149 -8.91 12.42 7.35
CA LEU A 149 -9.99 12.42 8.32
C LEU A 149 -9.78 11.35 9.40
N LEU A 150 -9.43 10.14 9.01
CA LEU A 150 -9.16 9.04 9.95
C LEU A 150 -7.88 9.26 10.74
N ARG A 151 -6.82 9.81 10.13
CA ARG A 151 -5.58 10.18 10.78
C ARG A 151 -5.80 11.24 11.86
N ASP A 152 -6.60 12.26 11.56
CA ASP A 152 -6.77 13.42 12.44
C ASP A 152 -7.90 13.23 13.46
N LYS A 153 -8.98 12.57 13.06
CA LYS A 153 -10.22 12.42 13.83
C LYS A 153 -10.70 10.98 14.04
N GLY A 154 -9.97 9.98 13.53
CA GLY A 154 -10.30 8.57 13.69
C GLY A 154 -10.07 8.06 15.12
N PHE A 155 -10.31 6.77 15.34
CA PHE A 155 -10.06 6.12 16.63
C PHE A 155 -8.60 6.29 17.07
N SER A 156 -8.39 6.39 18.38
CA SER A 156 -7.06 6.67 18.96
C SER A 156 -6.00 5.66 18.50
N SER A 157 -6.36 4.39 18.37
CA SER A 157 -5.46 3.35 17.88
C SER A 157 -4.97 3.63 16.45
N PHE A 158 -5.87 4.02 15.55
CA PHE A 158 -5.52 4.38 14.18
C PHE A 158 -4.65 5.64 14.13
N ARG A 159 -5.05 6.69 14.84
CA ARG A 159 -4.28 7.94 14.91
C ARG A 159 -2.84 7.71 15.42
N SER A 160 -2.72 6.94 16.51
CA SER A 160 -1.40 6.64 17.07
C SER A 160 -0.52 5.83 16.11
N ALA A 161 -1.10 4.88 15.38
CA ALA A 161 -0.39 4.10 14.38
C ALA A 161 0.10 4.99 13.22
N MET A 162 -0.75 5.87 12.69
CA MET A 162 -0.40 6.80 11.60
C MET A 162 0.67 7.80 12.03
N GLN A 163 0.59 8.33 13.26
CA GLN A 163 1.62 9.23 13.81
C GLN A 163 2.96 8.52 13.99
N ALA A 164 2.95 7.29 14.47
CA ALA A 164 4.17 6.50 14.65
C ALA A 164 4.87 6.16 13.33
N MET A 165 4.11 5.94 12.26
CA MET A 165 4.64 5.65 10.93
C MET A 165 5.11 6.91 10.18
N GLY A 166 4.75 8.11 10.65
CA GLY A 166 5.14 9.37 10.02
C GLY A 166 4.57 9.52 8.59
N THR A 167 3.43 8.92 8.32
CA THR A 167 2.86 8.83 6.98
C THR A 167 2.26 10.15 6.50
N GLY A 168 2.57 10.52 5.28
CA GLY A 168 1.91 11.58 4.50
C GLY A 168 1.11 10.96 3.35
N VAL A 169 0.27 11.77 2.71
CA VAL A 169 -0.50 11.40 1.53
C VAL A 169 -0.36 12.50 0.50
N GLU A 170 -0.03 12.12 -0.73
CA GLU A 170 0.16 13.02 -1.86
C GLU A 170 -0.69 12.53 -3.04
N VAL A 171 -1.56 13.39 -3.55
CA VAL A 171 -2.29 13.14 -4.79
C VAL A 171 -1.37 13.50 -5.96
N LEU A 172 -1.09 12.51 -6.81
CA LEU A 172 -0.24 12.67 -7.98
C LEU A 172 -1.07 13.08 -9.21
N ASP A 173 -2.25 12.48 -9.36
CA ASP A 173 -3.26 12.82 -10.36
C ASP A 173 -4.65 12.34 -9.92
N GLU A 174 -5.66 12.40 -10.80
CA GLU A 174 -7.04 12.04 -10.49
C GLU A 174 -7.20 10.60 -9.97
N HIS A 175 -6.37 9.68 -10.46
CA HIS A 175 -6.45 8.25 -10.13
C HIS A 175 -5.17 7.70 -9.50
N ARG A 176 -4.22 8.56 -9.11
CA ARG A 176 -2.96 8.11 -8.51
C ARG A 176 -2.69 8.85 -7.20
N ILE A 177 -2.41 8.08 -6.16
CA ILE A 177 -2.16 8.59 -4.81
C ILE A 177 -0.97 7.86 -4.18
N LYS A 178 -0.06 8.65 -3.57
CA LYS A 178 1.13 8.17 -2.89
C LYS A 178 0.98 8.32 -1.38
#